data_0cb0cdac96786bc79f9e36a88c495e66
#
_entry.id   0cb0cdac96786bc79f9e36a88c495e66
#
_cell.length_a   1.000
_cell.length_b   1.000
_cell.length_c   1.000
_cell.angle_alpha   90.00
_cell.angle_beta   90.00
_cell.angle_gamma   90.00
#
_symmetry.space_group_name_H-M   'P 1'
#
loop_
_entity.id
_entity.type
_entity.pdbx_description
1 polymer ?
#
loop_
_entity_poly.entity_id
_entity_poly.type
_entity_poly.pdbx_seq_one_letter_code
_entity_poly.pdbx_strand_id
1 'polypeptide(L)'
;MARNTTPSFIVTLPLICSDSDCNYLNKLMNICLKINNTLVKHVRRQLYYLNEDKSFIEMREKYYKANDKSIKKQFAKDVKAYMLAYVIDENSLQKYANYQRHKSLSDTVGVNIVQKIASKVYKAAEKAIFKQSDVHYKKDITSFEDKTNVTGIVFDINNMSVKICGHKIKVKQVRKSDLYLQESLTRRVKYCRIVRKHHKTKDKYFLQLVLEGTTPQKYKLGKGICGLDEGTSTVAYYTKKAAGFEILADGIESYDKEVKRWSRINERRRRFANPDHFDENGKPIKTDKPWVITKGINYAKQRLRNAYRLKSVFVEQKHNKLVRKILSQCNCVVKEPMDYKALAKRSKQPVAKSDKTITKTNRKGETKVINKYKRKKRFGTSIQKRSPGLFQSKLVAKAEALGAIIIDVDIKQYRASQRNHTSETITKSSLSDRTKYIDEHIVQRDLYSAFLLCHFGDSTTPNYESCQNDFNNFLEQQEKVIAHVKDTGDTTKNFGLRDFKN
;
A
#
# COMPACT_ATOMS: atom_id res chain seq x y z
N MET A 1 24.10 -3.08 -19.49
CA MET A 1 23.35 -4.34 -19.61
C MET A 1 22.16 -4.31 -18.66
N ALA A 2 20.94 -4.41 -19.16
CA ALA A 2 19.75 -4.56 -18.32
C ALA A 2 19.90 -5.88 -17.54
N ARG A 3 19.82 -5.81 -16.21
CA ARG A 3 19.77 -7.01 -15.38
C ARG A 3 18.49 -7.76 -15.74
N ASN A 4 18.61 -8.94 -16.37
CA ASN A 4 17.50 -9.86 -16.53
C ASN A 4 16.97 -10.22 -15.14
N THR A 5 15.97 -9.50 -14.67
CA THR A 5 15.32 -9.78 -13.40
C THR A 5 14.30 -10.88 -13.64
N THR A 6 14.71 -12.12 -13.46
CA THR A 6 13.76 -13.24 -13.42
C THR A 6 12.65 -12.92 -12.41
N PRO A 7 11.38 -13.22 -12.74
CA PRO A 7 10.27 -13.06 -11.82
C PRO A 7 10.57 -13.68 -10.46
N SER A 8 9.98 -13.16 -9.41
CA SER A 8 10.16 -13.71 -8.07
C SER A 8 8.93 -13.50 -7.20
N PHE A 9 8.70 -14.41 -6.28
CA PHE A 9 7.62 -14.33 -5.31
C PHE A 9 8.13 -14.63 -3.90
N ILE A 10 7.31 -14.34 -2.89
CA ILE A 10 7.71 -14.45 -1.49
C ILE A 10 6.87 -15.49 -0.77
N VAL A 11 7.54 -16.42 -0.09
CA VAL A 11 6.95 -17.34 0.86
C VAL A 11 7.37 -16.96 2.27
N THR A 12 6.47 -17.02 3.24
CA THR A 12 6.74 -16.68 4.64
C THR A 12 6.54 -17.89 5.53
N LEU A 13 7.59 -18.32 6.22
CA LEU A 13 7.61 -19.45 7.14
C LEU A 13 7.82 -18.95 8.56
N PRO A 14 7.08 -19.46 9.57
CA PRO A 14 7.33 -19.13 10.97
C PRO A 14 8.65 -19.70 11.45
N LEU A 15 9.40 -18.96 12.25
CA LEU A 15 10.54 -19.47 13.00
C LEU A 15 10.08 -20.01 14.36
N ILE A 16 10.71 -21.09 14.80
CA ILE A 16 10.56 -21.65 16.15
C ILE A 16 11.73 -21.11 16.96
N CYS A 17 11.48 -20.03 17.69
CA CYS A 17 12.51 -19.32 18.46
C CYS A 17 12.38 -19.58 19.94
N SER A 18 13.48 -19.95 20.61
CA SER A 18 13.67 -19.84 22.05
C SER A 18 13.81 -18.37 22.47
N ASP A 19 13.81 -18.09 23.76
CA ASP A 19 14.08 -16.73 24.27
C ASP A 19 15.51 -16.27 23.90
N SER A 20 16.49 -17.18 23.87
CA SER A 20 17.85 -16.90 23.42
C SER A 20 17.86 -16.49 21.94
N ASP A 21 17.14 -17.22 21.06
CA ASP A 21 17.00 -16.87 19.64
C ASP A 21 16.34 -15.50 19.45
N CYS A 22 15.27 -15.21 20.21
CA CYS A 22 14.61 -13.93 20.20
C CYS A 22 15.55 -12.78 20.59
N ASN A 23 16.35 -12.97 21.64
CA ASN A 23 17.34 -12.01 22.09
C ASN A 23 18.44 -11.79 21.04
N TYR A 24 18.93 -12.87 20.42
CA TYR A 24 19.90 -12.80 19.35
C TYR A 24 19.35 -12.01 18.14
N LEU A 25 18.15 -12.32 17.67
CA LEU A 25 17.52 -11.62 16.54
C LEU A 25 17.26 -10.14 16.86
N ASN A 26 16.85 -9.82 18.08
CA ASN A 26 16.70 -8.44 18.53
C ASN A 26 18.03 -7.68 18.55
N LYS A 27 19.12 -8.34 19.01
CA LYS A 27 20.48 -7.77 18.96
C LYS A 27 20.88 -7.43 17.53
N LEU A 28 20.69 -8.36 16.56
CA LEU A 28 20.97 -8.11 15.15
C LEU A 28 20.14 -6.95 14.58
N MET A 29 18.83 -6.88 14.91
CA MET A 29 17.98 -5.78 14.47
C MET A 29 18.43 -4.42 15.02
N ASN A 30 18.88 -4.39 16.28
CA ASN A 30 19.42 -3.18 16.89
C ASN A 30 20.74 -2.73 16.22
N ILE A 31 21.62 -3.68 15.87
CA ILE A 31 22.83 -3.38 15.10
C ILE A 31 22.47 -2.82 13.73
N CYS A 32 21.55 -3.47 13.01
CA CYS A 32 21.05 -2.98 11.73
C CYS A 32 20.44 -1.57 11.84
N LEU A 33 19.75 -1.27 12.95
CA LEU A 33 19.19 0.06 13.22
C LEU A 33 20.29 1.11 13.41
N LYS A 34 21.33 0.79 14.20
CA LYS A 34 22.48 1.68 14.41
C LYS A 34 23.17 1.98 13.08
N ILE A 35 23.49 0.96 12.28
CA ILE A 35 24.10 1.14 10.95
C ILE A 35 23.21 2.01 10.05
N ASN A 36 21.91 1.70 9.97
CA ASN A 36 20.98 2.51 9.17
C ASN A 36 21.01 3.99 9.58
N ASN A 37 20.97 4.27 10.88
CA ASN A 37 20.88 5.65 11.36
C ASN A 37 22.23 6.39 11.22
N THR A 38 23.35 5.69 11.32
CA THR A 38 24.68 6.26 11.01
C THR A 38 24.78 6.65 9.54
N LEU A 39 24.30 5.79 8.63
CA LEU A 39 24.23 6.11 7.19
C LEU A 39 23.28 7.28 6.91
N VAL A 40 22.10 7.30 7.56
CA VAL A 40 21.17 8.43 7.43
C VAL A 40 21.81 9.74 7.91
N LYS A 41 22.56 9.70 9.03
CA LYS A 41 23.30 10.88 9.52
C LYS A 41 24.30 11.38 8.47
N HIS A 42 25.08 10.47 7.90
CA HIS A 42 26.04 10.78 6.84
C HIS A 42 25.34 11.39 5.63
N VAL A 43 24.32 10.70 5.08
CA VAL A 43 23.57 11.19 3.91
C VAL A 43 22.93 12.54 4.15
N ARG A 44 22.31 12.78 5.32
CA ARG A 44 21.72 14.10 5.64
C ARG A 44 22.74 15.21 5.67
N ARG A 45 23.96 14.94 6.18
CA ARG A 45 25.07 15.90 6.17
C ARG A 45 25.51 16.20 4.75
N GLN A 46 25.69 15.18 3.92
CA GLN A 46 26.08 15.36 2.51
C GLN A 46 24.99 16.08 1.70
N LEU A 47 23.71 15.75 1.91
CA LEU A 47 22.59 16.45 1.29
C LEU A 47 22.50 17.92 1.72
N TYR A 48 22.90 18.25 2.93
CA TYR A 48 22.99 19.65 3.35
C TYR A 48 24.01 20.40 2.50
N TYR A 49 25.27 19.92 2.39
CA TYR A 49 26.28 20.54 1.56
C TYR A 49 25.93 20.58 0.07
N LEU A 50 25.35 19.50 -0.43
CA LEU A 50 24.88 19.43 -1.82
C LEU A 50 23.81 20.48 -2.12
N ASN A 51 22.92 20.78 -1.17
CA ASN A 51 21.89 21.82 -1.34
C ASN A 51 22.41 23.25 -1.19
N GLU A 52 23.65 23.46 -0.75
CA GLU A 52 24.35 24.76 -0.79
C GLU A 52 25.12 24.98 -2.11
N ASP A 53 25.33 23.92 -2.89
CA ASP A 53 26.03 24.00 -4.18
C ASP A 53 25.10 24.59 -5.25
N LYS A 54 25.47 25.80 -5.72
CA LYS A 54 24.68 26.55 -6.72
C LYS A 54 24.54 25.78 -8.03
N SER A 55 25.62 25.13 -8.49
CA SER A 55 25.61 24.34 -9.74
C SER A 55 24.66 23.15 -9.66
N PHE A 56 24.62 22.49 -8.51
CA PHE A 56 23.66 21.41 -8.27
C PHE A 56 22.22 21.92 -8.24
N ILE A 57 21.95 23.05 -7.58
CA ILE A 57 20.62 23.65 -7.51
C ILE A 57 20.10 23.94 -8.92
N GLU A 58 20.91 24.60 -9.77
CA GLU A 58 20.56 24.89 -11.16
C GLU A 58 20.30 23.62 -11.97
N MET A 59 21.17 22.61 -11.85
CA MET A 59 21.00 21.33 -12.54
C MET A 59 19.72 20.61 -12.10
N ARG A 60 19.42 20.60 -10.80
CA ARG A 60 18.20 20.01 -10.25
C ARG A 60 16.94 20.74 -10.72
N GLU A 61 16.98 22.06 -10.84
CA GLU A 61 15.87 22.82 -11.43
C GLU A 61 15.66 22.50 -12.91
N LYS A 62 16.72 22.39 -13.71
CA LYS A 62 16.65 21.94 -15.11
C LYS A 62 15.97 20.56 -15.18
N TYR A 63 16.33 19.63 -14.31
CA TYR A 63 15.67 18.31 -14.21
C TYR A 63 14.17 18.42 -13.92
N TYR A 64 13.75 19.29 -12.99
CA TYR A 64 12.32 19.43 -12.66
C TYR A 64 11.52 20.14 -13.75
N LYS A 65 12.11 21.09 -14.46
CA LYS A 65 11.47 21.86 -15.54
C LYS A 65 11.38 21.06 -16.85
N ALA A 66 12.23 20.04 -17.05
CA ALA A 66 12.26 19.24 -18.28
C ALA A 66 10.98 18.41 -18.45
N ASN A 67 10.27 18.60 -19.57
CA ASN A 67 9.08 17.84 -19.96
C ASN A 67 9.44 16.65 -20.85
N ASP A 68 10.43 16.80 -21.71
CA ASP A 68 10.92 15.74 -22.58
C ASP A 68 11.62 14.62 -21.78
N LYS A 69 11.28 13.36 -22.08
CA LYS A 69 11.80 12.18 -21.35
C LYS A 69 13.29 11.95 -21.58
N SER A 70 13.82 12.27 -22.76
CA SER A 70 15.23 12.04 -23.11
C SER A 70 16.12 13.08 -22.42
N ILE A 71 15.74 14.35 -22.49
CA ILE A 71 16.41 15.47 -21.80
C ILE A 71 16.37 15.25 -20.29
N LYS A 72 15.22 14.88 -19.74
CA LYS A 72 15.08 14.58 -18.32
C LYS A 72 15.98 13.42 -17.87
N LYS A 73 16.18 12.40 -18.71
CA LYS A 73 17.08 11.28 -18.45
C LYS A 73 18.54 11.75 -18.43
N GLN A 74 18.93 12.70 -19.31
CA GLN A 74 20.26 13.28 -19.28
C GLN A 74 20.50 14.07 -18.00
N PHE A 75 19.62 15.02 -17.65
CA PHE A 75 19.74 15.76 -16.40
C PHE A 75 19.74 14.86 -15.15
N ALA A 76 19.03 13.74 -15.19
CA ALA A 76 19.08 12.74 -14.10
C ALA A 76 20.46 12.09 -13.96
N LYS A 77 21.22 11.92 -15.05
CA LYS A 77 22.60 11.43 -15.00
C LYS A 77 23.52 12.48 -14.39
N ASP A 78 23.36 13.74 -14.80
CA ASP A 78 24.17 14.85 -14.31
C ASP A 78 23.93 15.07 -12.81
N VAL A 79 22.68 15.03 -12.35
CA VAL A 79 22.33 15.05 -10.92
C VAL A 79 22.99 13.89 -10.16
N LYS A 80 23.07 12.69 -10.76
CA LYS A 80 23.76 11.54 -10.15
C LYS A 80 25.27 11.70 -10.09
N ALA A 81 25.89 12.44 -11.01
CA ALA A 81 27.31 12.79 -10.94
C ALA A 81 27.59 13.67 -9.71
N TYR A 82 26.74 14.65 -9.41
CA TYR A 82 26.84 15.41 -8.15
C TYR A 82 26.66 14.52 -6.92
N MET A 83 25.69 13.57 -6.94
CA MET A 83 25.55 12.63 -5.83
C MET A 83 26.82 11.81 -5.59
N LEU A 84 27.51 11.40 -6.65
CA LEU A 84 28.78 10.68 -6.57
C LEU A 84 29.87 11.56 -5.98
N ALA A 85 30.02 12.81 -6.43
CA ALA A 85 31.00 13.77 -5.91
C ALA A 85 30.83 14.03 -4.41
N TYR A 86 29.58 14.05 -3.93
CA TYR A 86 29.24 14.19 -2.52
C TYR A 86 29.13 12.87 -1.76
N VAL A 87 29.63 11.76 -2.31
CA VAL A 87 29.69 10.43 -1.65
C VAL A 87 28.30 9.91 -1.22
N ILE A 88 27.27 10.21 -2.01
CA ILE A 88 25.88 9.74 -1.77
C ILE A 88 25.53 8.56 -2.71
N ASP A 89 26.44 8.07 -3.52
CA ASP A 89 26.20 6.93 -4.39
C ASP A 89 26.11 5.58 -3.63
N GLU A 90 25.53 4.57 -4.28
CA GLU A 90 25.26 3.27 -3.64
C GLU A 90 26.57 2.56 -3.20
N ASN A 91 27.63 2.62 -4.00
CA ASN A 91 28.90 1.94 -3.72
C ASN A 91 29.63 2.59 -2.55
N SER A 92 29.72 3.91 -2.53
CA SER A 92 30.34 4.68 -1.44
C SER A 92 29.62 4.44 -0.11
N LEU A 93 28.28 4.46 -0.14
CA LEU A 93 27.49 4.13 1.06
C LEU A 93 27.68 2.69 1.51
N GLN A 94 27.83 1.71 0.60
CA GLN A 94 28.12 0.33 0.96
C GLN A 94 29.52 0.19 1.58
N LYS A 95 30.54 0.88 1.05
CA LYS A 95 31.90 0.93 1.62
C LYS A 95 31.86 1.55 3.02
N TYR A 96 31.22 2.71 3.18
CA TYR A 96 31.09 3.37 4.47
C TYR A 96 30.32 2.51 5.50
N ALA A 97 29.25 1.85 5.08
CA ALA A 97 28.49 0.92 5.94
C ALA A 97 29.36 -0.25 6.42
N ASN A 98 30.17 -0.81 5.53
CA ASN A 98 31.09 -1.90 5.89
C ASN A 98 32.20 -1.41 6.84
N TYR A 99 32.76 -0.23 6.61
CA TYR A 99 33.69 0.39 7.55
C TYR A 99 33.08 0.55 8.94
N GLN A 100 31.84 1.06 9.04
CA GLN A 100 31.14 1.18 10.32
C GLN A 100 30.88 -0.16 11.00
N ARG A 101 30.63 -1.22 10.21
CA ARG A 101 30.50 -2.58 10.71
C ARG A 101 31.78 -3.04 11.41
N HIS A 102 32.94 -2.86 10.79
CA HIS A 102 34.22 -3.27 11.38
C HIS A 102 34.60 -2.44 12.60
N LYS A 103 34.38 -1.12 12.55
CA LYS A 103 34.81 -0.21 13.62
C LYS A 103 34.08 -0.43 14.95
N SER A 104 32.78 -0.74 14.93
CA SER A 104 31.96 -0.67 16.16
C SER A 104 31.21 -1.95 16.49
N LEU A 105 31.13 -2.94 15.59
CA LEU A 105 30.15 -4.01 15.69
C LEU A 105 30.74 -5.41 15.41
N SER A 106 32.07 -5.50 15.29
CA SER A 106 32.84 -6.74 15.15
C SER A 106 32.07 -7.93 14.55
N ASP A 107 32.01 -7.97 13.22
CA ASP A 107 31.57 -9.13 12.42
C ASP A 107 30.25 -9.86 12.79
N THR A 108 29.50 -9.32 13.75
CA THR A 108 28.24 -9.91 14.21
C THR A 108 27.15 -9.94 13.12
N VAL A 109 27.24 -9.04 12.13
CA VAL A 109 26.29 -8.95 11.01
C VAL A 109 27.00 -9.14 9.68
N GLY A 110 26.47 -9.99 8.83
CA GLY A 110 27.06 -10.28 7.50
C GLY A 110 27.15 -9.05 6.60
N VAL A 111 28.22 -8.97 5.80
CA VAL A 111 28.52 -7.86 4.86
C VAL A 111 27.33 -7.59 3.94
N ASN A 112 26.73 -8.64 3.37
CA ASN A 112 25.60 -8.52 2.45
C ASN A 112 24.38 -7.84 3.09
N ILE A 113 24.10 -8.12 4.37
CA ILE A 113 23.01 -7.49 5.13
C ILE A 113 23.26 -5.99 5.25
N VAL A 114 24.50 -5.61 5.60
CA VAL A 114 24.92 -4.22 5.77
C VAL A 114 24.85 -3.47 4.44
N GLN A 115 25.29 -4.08 3.35
CA GLN A 115 25.18 -3.51 2.01
C GLN A 115 23.73 -3.32 1.58
N LYS A 116 22.81 -4.24 1.92
CA LYS A 116 21.37 -4.07 1.68
C LYS A 116 20.77 -2.90 2.47
N ILE A 117 21.26 -2.65 3.68
CA ILE A 117 20.86 -1.46 4.46
C ILE A 117 21.32 -0.19 3.74
N ALA A 118 22.58 -0.14 3.27
CA ALA A 118 23.14 0.98 2.51
C ALA A 118 22.34 1.25 1.23
N SER A 119 22.02 0.21 0.45
CA SER A 119 21.18 0.35 -0.75
C SER A 119 19.81 0.93 -0.45
N LYS A 120 19.20 0.61 0.72
CA LYS A 120 17.91 1.21 1.14
C LYS A 120 18.05 2.68 1.52
N VAL A 121 19.16 3.06 2.15
CA VAL A 121 19.45 4.46 2.48
C VAL A 121 19.75 5.26 1.22
N TYR A 122 20.52 4.71 0.27
CA TYR A 122 20.74 5.31 -1.05
C TYR A 122 19.41 5.58 -1.78
N LYS A 123 18.50 4.61 -1.85
CA LYS A 123 17.16 4.82 -2.44
C LYS A 123 16.34 5.90 -1.73
N ALA A 124 16.54 6.10 -0.43
CA ALA A 124 15.92 7.21 0.30
C ALA A 124 16.55 8.56 -0.09
N ALA A 125 17.86 8.61 -0.29
CA ALA A 125 18.57 9.79 -0.79
C ALA A 125 18.13 10.15 -2.23
N GLU A 126 18.06 9.17 -3.13
CA GLU A 126 17.49 9.39 -4.48
C GLU A 126 16.07 10.00 -4.42
N LYS A 127 15.22 9.48 -3.55
CA LYS A 127 13.87 10.05 -3.37
C LYS A 127 13.88 11.46 -2.81
N ALA A 128 14.84 11.79 -1.94
CA ALA A 128 14.98 13.14 -1.43
C ALA A 128 15.33 14.14 -2.53
N ILE A 129 16.21 13.75 -3.43
CA ILE A 129 16.66 14.59 -4.54
C ILE A 129 15.61 14.64 -5.66
N PHE A 130 15.17 13.48 -6.18
CA PHE A 130 14.29 13.41 -7.35
C PHE A 130 12.80 13.56 -7.07
N LYS A 131 12.35 13.39 -5.81
CA LYS A 131 10.93 13.44 -5.40
C LYS A 131 10.65 14.39 -4.24
N GLN A 132 11.63 15.22 -3.86
CA GLN A 132 11.51 16.20 -2.78
C GLN A 132 10.98 15.59 -1.46
N SER A 133 11.46 14.39 -1.13
CA SER A 133 11.13 13.72 0.13
C SER A 133 12.27 13.88 1.14
N ASP A 134 11.99 13.73 2.43
CA ASP A 134 13.03 13.78 3.45
C ASP A 134 13.64 12.41 3.73
N VAL A 135 14.93 12.39 4.11
CA VAL A 135 15.60 11.20 4.64
C VAL A 135 15.46 11.19 6.16
N HIS A 136 14.76 10.19 6.70
CA HIS A 136 14.42 10.12 8.12
C HIS A 136 15.19 9.04 8.86
N TYR A 137 15.54 9.31 10.13
CA TYR A 137 16.00 8.30 11.06
C TYR A 137 14.90 7.27 11.34
N LYS A 138 15.29 6.02 11.47
CA LYS A 138 14.38 4.98 11.93
C LYS A 138 14.38 4.88 13.46
N LYS A 139 13.20 4.63 14.02
CA LYS A 139 13.04 4.33 15.46
C LYS A 139 13.18 2.84 15.75
N ASP A 140 12.93 2.00 14.75
CA ASP A 140 12.96 0.55 14.84
C ASP A 140 13.18 -0.08 13.47
N ILE A 141 13.80 -1.25 13.44
CA ILE A 141 13.88 -2.12 12.27
C ILE A 141 13.16 -3.42 12.57
N THR A 142 12.20 -3.75 11.75
CA THR A 142 11.40 -4.98 11.87
C THR A 142 11.80 -6.06 10.90
N SER A 143 12.76 -5.79 10.01
CA SER A 143 13.27 -6.77 9.05
C SER A 143 14.65 -6.43 8.53
N PHE A 144 15.45 -7.45 8.29
CA PHE A 144 16.71 -7.36 7.56
C PHE A 144 16.82 -8.52 6.55
N GLU A 145 17.58 -8.32 5.49
CA GLU A 145 17.67 -9.26 4.37
C GLU A 145 19.12 -9.40 3.85
N ASP A 146 19.40 -10.55 3.29
CA ASP A 146 20.66 -10.82 2.60
C ASP A 146 20.54 -10.51 1.10
N LYS A 147 21.65 -10.58 0.36
CA LYS A 147 21.71 -10.51 -1.11
C LYS A 147 21.51 -11.87 -1.76
N THR A 148 21.92 -12.93 -1.11
CA THR A 148 21.93 -14.31 -1.62
C THR A 148 21.50 -15.28 -0.52
N ASN A 149 21.32 -16.57 -0.85
CA ASN A 149 21.09 -17.66 0.11
C ASN A 149 22.39 -18.47 0.38
N VAL A 150 23.56 -17.81 0.38
CA VAL A 150 24.85 -18.51 0.46
C VAL A 150 25.62 -18.17 1.74
N THR A 151 25.52 -16.94 2.23
CA THR A 151 26.42 -16.46 3.31
C THR A 151 25.71 -16.07 4.60
N GLY A 152 25.16 -14.87 4.68
CA GLY A 152 24.67 -14.30 5.94
C GLY A 152 23.37 -14.90 6.47
N ILE A 153 22.38 -15.16 5.58
CA ILE A 153 21.11 -15.81 5.93
C ILE A 153 20.90 -16.95 4.94
N VAL A 154 21.10 -18.18 5.41
CA VAL A 154 21.04 -19.39 4.57
C VAL A 154 19.93 -20.29 5.05
N PHE A 155 18.97 -20.57 4.20
CA PHE A 155 17.90 -21.53 4.44
C PHE A 155 18.30 -22.91 3.96
N ASP A 156 18.18 -23.88 4.85
CA ASP A 156 18.36 -25.30 4.60
C ASP A 156 17.00 -25.99 4.61
N ILE A 157 16.55 -26.42 3.43
CA ILE A 157 15.26 -27.06 3.23
C ILE A 157 15.22 -28.46 3.85
N ASN A 158 16.33 -29.21 3.78
CA ASN A 158 16.38 -30.61 4.24
C ASN A 158 16.20 -30.68 5.77
N ASN A 159 16.83 -29.77 6.48
CA ASN A 159 16.76 -29.69 7.92
C ASN A 159 15.68 -28.72 8.44
N MET A 160 14.92 -28.09 7.54
CA MET A 160 13.97 -27.01 7.88
C MET A 160 14.55 -26.06 8.92
N SER A 161 15.69 -25.49 8.61
CA SER A 161 16.43 -24.57 9.48
C SER A 161 16.99 -23.40 8.69
N VAL A 162 17.25 -22.31 9.40
CA VAL A 162 17.95 -21.14 8.83
C VAL A 162 19.16 -20.80 9.67
N LYS A 163 20.31 -20.63 9.03
CA LYS A 163 21.53 -20.12 9.66
C LYS A 163 21.61 -18.61 9.42
N ILE A 164 21.71 -17.83 10.50
CA ILE A 164 21.72 -16.37 10.46
C ILE A 164 22.98 -15.88 11.13
N CYS A 165 23.94 -15.38 10.34
CA CYS A 165 25.25 -14.93 10.85
C CYS A 165 25.90 -15.95 11.81
N GLY A 166 25.89 -17.23 11.45
CA GLY A 166 26.45 -18.31 12.26
C GLY A 166 25.46 -19.02 13.21
N HIS A 167 24.39 -18.37 13.64
CA HIS A 167 23.40 -18.92 14.55
C HIS A 167 22.29 -19.69 13.81
N LYS A 168 21.99 -20.91 14.23
CA LYS A 168 21.00 -21.79 13.58
C LYS A 168 19.67 -21.77 14.33
N ILE A 169 18.57 -21.49 13.60
CA ILE A 169 17.20 -21.45 14.14
C ILE A 169 16.31 -22.40 13.36
N LYS A 170 15.45 -23.13 14.05
CA LYS A 170 14.47 -24.04 13.42
C LYS A 170 13.36 -23.27 12.72
N VAL A 171 13.00 -23.73 11.52
CA VAL A 171 11.84 -23.26 10.75
C VAL A 171 10.69 -24.23 10.98
N LYS A 172 9.46 -23.71 11.12
CA LYS A 172 8.30 -24.56 11.31
C LYS A 172 8.08 -25.44 10.07
N GLN A 173 7.92 -26.75 10.30
CA GLN A 173 7.64 -27.72 9.24
C GLN A 173 6.38 -27.36 8.45
N VAL A 174 6.46 -27.56 7.15
CA VAL A 174 5.33 -27.35 6.23
C VAL A 174 4.44 -28.60 6.26
N ARG A 175 3.14 -28.39 6.42
CA ARG A 175 2.18 -29.51 6.43
C ARG A 175 2.12 -30.17 5.05
N LYS A 176 2.02 -31.51 5.01
CA LYS A 176 1.86 -32.26 3.74
C LYS A 176 0.63 -31.83 2.94
N SER A 177 -0.43 -31.36 3.61
CA SER A 177 -1.64 -30.84 2.98
C SER A 177 -1.50 -29.43 2.38
N ASP A 178 -0.43 -28.70 2.67
CA ASP A 178 -0.20 -27.36 2.08
C ASP A 178 0.59 -27.50 0.77
N LEU A 179 -0.12 -27.97 -0.27
CA LEU A 179 0.44 -28.17 -1.61
C LEU A 179 1.09 -26.92 -2.18
N TYR A 180 0.55 -25.72 -1.85
CA TYR A 180 1.13 -24.46 -2.28
C TYR A 180 2.54 -24.24 -1.73
N LEU A 181 2.73 -24.46 -0.42
CA LEU A 181 4.05 -24.33 0.18
C LEU A 181 4.99 -25.43 -0.28
N GLN A 182 4.51 -26.66 -0.41
CA GLN A 182 5.31 -27.78 -0.94
C GLN A 182 5.85 -27.44 -2.33
N GLU A 183 4.98 -27.09 -3.27
CA GLU A 183 5.39 -26.71 -4.63
C GLU A 183 6.28 -25.45 -4.61
N SER A 184 5.97 -24.44 -3.78
CA SER A 184 6.79 -23.23 -3.69
C SER A 184 8.23 -23.55 -3.30
N LEU A 185 8.44 -24.47 -2.36
CA LEU A 185 9.76 -24.82 -1.81
C LEU A 185 10.64 -25.62 -2.80
N THR A 186 10.10 -26.13 -3.91
CA THR A 186 10.91 -26.72 -4.98
C THR A 186 11.68 -25.68 -5.80
N ARG A 187 11.30 -24.38 -5.66
CA ARG A 187 11.92 -23.30 -6.43
C ARG A 187 13.21 -22.84 -5.78
N ARG A 188 14.14 -22.34 -6.61
CA ARG A 188 15.41 -21.79 -6.14
C ARG A 188 15.19 -20.59 -5.21
N VAL A 189 15.84 -20.59 -4.05
CA VAL A 189 15.87 -19.45 -3.13
C VAL A 189 16.89 -18.43 -3.63
N LYS A 190 16.42 -17.24 -4.03
CA LYS A 190 17.30 -16.12 -4.45
C LYS A 190 17.99 -15.50 -3.24
N TYR A 191 17.23 -15.20 -2.21
CA TYR A 191 17.74 -14.69 -0.93
C TYR A 191 16.66 -14.79 0.17
N CYS A 192 17.12 -14.60 1.41
CA CYS A 192 16.31 -14.72 2.60
C CYS A 192 16.15 -13.36 3.30
N ARG A 193 15.03 -13.19 3.99
CA ARG A 193 14.74 -12.05 4.86
C ARG A 193 14.19 -12.53 6.18
N ILE A 194 14.68 -11.98 7.29
CA ILE A 194 14.10 -12.19 8.63
C ILE A 194 13.14 -11.05 8.91
N VAL A 195 11.95 -11.38 9.38
CA VAL A 195 10.89 -10.39 9.68
C VAL A 195 10.35 -10.61 11.09
N ARG A 196 10.37 -9.56 11.90
CA ARG A 196 9.70 -9.50 13.20
C ARG A 196 8.29 -8.95 13.04
N LYS A 197 7.29 -9.66 13.52
CA LYS A 197 5.89 -9.21 13.56
C LYS A 197 5.40 -9.21 14.99
N HIS A 198 4.87 -8.08 15.42
CA HIS A 198 4.23 -8.00 16.73
C HIS A 198 2.92 -8.77 16.73
N HIS A 199 2.77 -9.71 17.65
CA HIS A 199 1.58 -10.57 17.77
C HIS A 199 1.07 -10.57 19.20
N LYS A 200 -0.09 -9.95 19.43
CA LYS A 200 -0.65 -9.70 20.78
C LYS A 200 0.36 -8.90 21.64
N THR A 201 1.01 -9.55 22.60
CA THR A 201 1.99 -8.95 23.51
C THR A 201 3.43 -9.42 23.25
N LYS A 202 3.64 -10.35 22.32
CA LYS A 202 4.96 -10.92 22.01
C LYS A 202 5.34 -10.68 20.56
N ASP A 203 6.62 -10.60 20.29
CA ASP A 203 7.16 -10.61 18.95
C ASP A 203 7.26 -12.04 18.43
N LYS A 204 6.94 -12.23 17.15
CA LYS A 204 7.15 -13.48 16.42
C LYS A 204 8.04 -13.22 15.22
N TYR A 205 8.90 -14.15 14.94
CA TYR A 205 9.86 -14.07 13.86
C TYR A 205 9.47 -15.00 12.72
N PHE A 206 9.74 -14.53 11.52
CA PHE A 206 9.41 -15.24 10.29
C PHE A 206 10.60 -15.18 9.35
N LEU A 207 10.82 -16.27 8.64
CA LEU A 207 11.68 -16.35 7.49
C LEU A 207 10.86 -16.05 6.23
N GLN A 208 11.25 -15.06 5.46
CA GLN A 208 10.75 -14.83 4.12
C GLN A 208 11.77 -15.31 3.10
N LEU A 209 11.35 -16.27 2.29
CA LEU A 209 12.12 -16.78 1.16
C LEU A 209 11.67 -16.01 -0.07
N VAL A 210 12.60 -15.37 -0.76
CA VAL A 210 12.36 -14.81 -2.09
C VAL A 210 12.76 -15.88 -3.11
N LEU A 211 11.74 -16.48 -3.71
CA LEU A 211 11.86 -17.62 -4.62
C LEU A 211 11.84 -17.17 -6.08
N GLU A 212 12.52 -17.87 -6.93
CA GLU A 212 12.58 -17.63 -8.37
C GLU A 212 11.33 -18.15 -9.07
N GLY A 213 10.88 -17.42 -10.10
CA GLY A 213 9.71 -17.77 -10.92
C GLY A 213 8.41 -17.13 -10.44
N THR A 214 7.30 -17.67 -10.89
CA THR A 214 5.95 -17.24 -10.58
C THR A 214 5.35 -18.09 -9.46
N THR A 215 4.40 -17.50 -8.71
CA THR A 215 3.75 -18.20 -7.59
C THR A 215 2.94 -19.41 -8.10
N PRO A 216 2.96 -20.56 -7.41
CA PRO A 216 2.04 -21.65 -7.72
C PRO A 216 0.59 -21.19 -7.74
N GLN A 217 -0.18 -21.69 -8.69
CA GLN A 217 -1.56 -21.25 -8.88
C GLN A 217 -2.52 -22.07 -8.02
N LYS A 218 -3.30 -21.37 -7.20
CA LYS A 218 -4.30 -21.99 -6.31
C LYS A 218 -5.68 -22.19 -6.96
N TYR A 219 -5.91 -21.53 -8.11
CA TYR A 219 -7.17 -21.62 -8.87
C TYR A 219 -6.92 -21.26 -10.34
N LYS A 220 -7.79 -21.74 -11.20
CA LYS A 220 -7.76 -21.44 -12.64
C LYS A 220 -8.47 -20.12 -12.91
N LEU A 221 -8.03 -19.41 -13.95
CA LEU A 221 -8.76 -18.27 -14.50
C LEU A 221 -10.10 -18.73 -15.09
N GLY A 222 -11.09 -17.85 -14.99
CA GLY A 222 -12.31 -17.96 -15.80
C GLY A 222 -12.01 -17.68 -17.28
N LYS A 223 -13.06 -17.66 -18.09
CA LYS A 223 -13.00 -17.27 -19.51
C LYS A 223 -13.92 -16.08 -19.75
N GLY A 224 -13.50 -15.17 -20.62
CA GLY A 224 -14.27 -14.00 -21.02
C GLY A 224 -13.83 -12.71 -20.33
N ILE A 225 -14.59 -11.66 -20.57
CA ILE A 225 -14.32 -10.29 -20.10
C ILE A 225 -15.11 -10.01 -18.83
N CYS A 226 -14.49 -9.30 -17.90
CA CYS A 226 -15.14 -8.69 -16.74
C CYS A 226 -14.98 -7.17 -16.83
N GLY A 227 -16.08 -6.45 -16.89
CA GLY A 227 -16.08 -5.02 -16.66
C GLY A 227 -16.07 -4.72 -15.16
N LEU A 228 -15.26 -3.76 -14.75
CA LEU A 228 -15.03 -3.43 -13.34
C LEU A 228 -15.11 -1.92 -13.10
N ASP A 229 -16.10 -1.48 -12.33
CA ASP A 229 -16.22 -0.11 -11.82
C ASP A 229 -15.71 -0.05 -10.37
N GLU A 230 -14.58 0.64 -10.18
CA GLU A 230 -13.89 0.76 -8.89
C GLU A 230 -14.25 2.07 -8.19
N GLY A 231 -15.11 2.04 -7.17
CA GLY A 231 -15.37 3.16 -6.29
C GLY A 231 -14.34 3.32 -5.15
N THR A 232 -14.56 4.28 -4.25
CA THR A 232 -13.73 4.48 -3.06
C THR A 232 -14.08 3.53 -1.90
N SER A 233 -15.24 2.91 -1.95
CA SER A 233 -15.75 2.00 -0.91
C SER A 233 -16.41 0.75 -1.45
N THR A 234 -16.82 0.76 -2.71
CA THR A 234 -17.55 -0.31 -3.39
C THR A 234 -16.88 -0.64 -4.70
N VAL A 235 -17.13 -1.83 -5.19
CA VAL A 235 -16.72 -2.32 -6.50
C VAL A 235 -17.93 -2.98 -7.14
N ALA A 236 -18.30 -2.53 -8.32
CA ALA A 236 -19.26 -3.21 -9.17
C ALA A 236 -18.51 -3.99 -10.26
N TYR A 237 -18.96 -5.20 -10.56
CA TYR A 237 -18.43 -5.99 -11.66
C TYR A 237 -19.54 -6.67 -12.44
N TYR A 238 -19.30 -6.85 -13.71
CA TYR A 238 -20.20 -7.58 -14.60
C TYR A 238 -19.40 -8.51 -15.52
N THR A 239 -19.90 -9.70 -15.68
CA THR A 239 -19.50 -10.68 -16.70
C THR A 239 -20.77 -11.22 -17.34
N LYS A 240 -20.71 -11.84 -18.52
CA LYS A 240 -21.90 -12.50 -19.12
C LYS A 240 -22.50 -13.60 -18.25
N LYS A 241 -21.81 -14.06 -17.18
CA LYS A 241 -22.26 -15.13 -16.27
C LYS A 241 -22.75 -14.64 -14.92
N ALA A 242 -22.23 -13.54 -14.43
CA ALA A 242 -22.56 -13.02 -13.10
C ALA A 242 -22.24 -11.54 -12.96
N ALA A 243 -23.08 -10.82 -12.24
CA ALA A 243 -22.84 -9.48 -11.77
C ALA A 243 -22.64 -9.46 -10.25
N GLY A 244 -22.06 -8.38 -9.73
CA GLY A 244 -21.95 -8.17 -8.28
C GLY A 244 -21.63 -6.75 -7.90
N PHE A 245 -22.09 -6.38 -6.71
CA PHE A 245 -21.84 -5.09 -6.08
C PHE A 245 -21.31 -5.33 -4.67
N GLU A 246 -20.02 -5.12 -4.48
CA GLU A 246 -19.31 -5.54 -3.29
C GLU A 246 -18.78 -4.34 -2.49
N ILE A 247 -18.91 -4.40 -1.16
CA ILE A 247 -18.23 -3.43 -0.29
C ILE A 247 -16.79 -3.87 -0.09
N LEU A 248 -15.84 -2.97 -0.41
CA LEU A 248 -14.43 -3.22 -0.12
C LEU A 248 -14.19 -3.38 1.39
N ALA A 249 -13.54 -4.46 1.77
CA ALA A 249 -13.27 -4.81 3.17
C ALA A 249 -14.50 -4.73 4.07
N ASP A 250 -15.60 -5.30 3.61
CA ASP A 250 -16.84 -5.39 4.37
C ASP A 250 -16.62 -6.02 5.76
N GLY A 251 -17.27 -5.45 6.81
CA GLY A 251 -17.06 -5.85 8.22
C GLY A 251 -15.84 -5.19 8.90
N ILE A 252 -15.15 -4.24 8.26
CA ILE A 252 -13.98 -3.54 8.81
C ILE A 252 -14.30 -2.70 10.07
N GLU A 253 -15.57 -2.40 10.29
CA GLU A 253 -16.07 -1.51 11.35
C GLU A 253 -15.67 -2.01 12.75
N SER A 254 -15.71 -3.30 12.99
CA SER A 254 -15.31 -3.93 14.25
C SER A 254 -13.84 -3.68 14.58
N TYR A 255 -12.98 -3.81 13.59
CA TYR A 255 -11.55 -3.52 13.73
C TYR A 255 -11.26 -2.04 13.93
N ASP A 256 -12.03 -1.15 13.30
CA ASP A 256 -11.91 0.29 13.51
C ASP A 256 -12.32 0.69 14.94
N LYS A 257 -13.37 0.07 15.48
CA LYS A 257 -13.79 0.27 16.88
C LYS A 257 -12.65 -0.12 17.84
N GLU A 258 -12.00 -1.26 17.62
CA GLU A 258 -10.90 -1.73 18.46
C GLU A 258 -9.66 -0.84 18.35
N VAL A 259 -9.29 -0.39 17.15
CA VAL A 259 -8.20 0.58 16.95
C VAL A 259 -8.50 1.88 17.69
N LYS A 260 -9.71 2.42 17.56
CA LYS A 260 -10.13 3.65 18.27
C LYS A 260 -10.08 3.48 19.78
N ARG A 261 -10.54 2.32 20.30
CA ARG A 261 -10.49 1.98 21.73
C ARG A 261 -9.08 2.04 22.27
N TRP A 262 -8.16 1.31 21.67
CA TRP A 262 -6.76 1.27 22.13
C TRP A 262 -6.02 2.58 21.90
N SER A 263 -6.36 3.33 20.87
CA SER A 263 -5.84 4.67 20.64
C SER A 263 -6.20 5.61 21.80
N ARG A 264 -7.49 5.63 22.20
CA ARG A 264 -7.97 6.43 23.34
C ARG A 264 -7.33 6.03 24.67
N ILE A 265 -7.21 4.71 24.93
CA ILE A 265 -6.56 4.20 26.15
C ILE A 265 -5.09 4.62 26.18
N ASN A 266 -4.36 4.47 25.07
CA ASN A 266 -2.96 4.87 24.98
C ASN A 266 -2.80 6.37 25.21
N GLU A 267 -3.65 7.20 24.62
CA GLU A 267 -3.58 8.64 24.74
C GLU A 267 -3.90 9.10 26.16
N ARG A 268 -4.94 8.55 26.81
CA ARG A 268 -5.27 8.82 28.22
C ARG A 268 -4.09 8.50 29.14
N ARG A 269 -3.48 7.33 28.98
CA ARG A 269 -2.31 6.92 29.78
C ARG A 269 -1.10 7.81 29.55
N ARG A 270 -0.90 8.28 28.31
CA ARG A 270 0.19 9.20 27.98
C ARG A 270 0.00 10.56 28.63
N ARG A 271 -1.20 11.10 28.60
CA ARG A 271 -1.54 12.39 29.25
C ARG A 271 -1.38 12.31 30.77
N PHE A 272 -1.89 11.23 31.36
CA PHE A 272 -1.78 11.01 32.81
C PHE A 272 -0.33 10.91 33.29
N ALA A 273 0.52 10.19 32.57
CA ALA A 273 1.92 10.03 32.95
C ALA A 273 2.82 11.22 32.57
N ASN A 274 2.35 12.16 31.77
CA ASN A 274 3.13 13.28 31.22
C ASN A 274 2.27 14.56 31.13
N PRO A 275 1.73 15.07 32.23
CA PRO A 275 0.84 16.25 32.20
C PRO A 275 1.54 17.46 31.58
N ASP A 276 2.82 17.70 31.88
CA ASP A 276 3.61 18.82 31.40
C ASP A 276 3.82 18.86 29.88
N HIS A 277 3.45 17.80 29.18
CA HIS A 277 3.55 17.72 27.71
C HIS A 277 2.25 18.10 27.01
N PHE A 278 1.22 18.54 27.73
CA PHE A 278 -0.08 18.84 27.17
C PHE A 278 -0.62 20.16 27.74
N ASP A 279 -1.32 20.95 26.92
CA ASP A 279 -2.06 22.11 27.35
C ASP A 279 -3.41 21.72 28.05
N GLU A 280 -4.11 22.70 28.58
CA GLU A 280 -5.43 22.55 29.24
C GLU A 280 -6.45 21.84 28.30
N ASN A 281 -6.32 22.04 26.98
CA ASN A 281 -7.15 21.40 25.98
C ASN A 281 -6.65 20.00 25.58
N GLY A 282 -5.61 19.49 26.23
CA GLY A 282 -4.99 18.20 25.95
C GLY A 282 -4.25 18.12 24.63
N LYS A 283 -3.81 19.27 24.06
CA LYS A 283 -2.94 19.29 22.87
C LYS A 283 -1.48 19.20 23.31
N PRO A 284 -0.63 18.46 22.54
CA PRO A 284 0.78 18.38 22.85
C PRO A 284 1.45 19.77 22.76
N ILE A 285 2.18 20.13 23.79
CA ILE A 285 3.05 21.32 23.84
C ILE A 285 4.52 20.90 23.71
N LYS A 286 5.37 21.82 23.30
CA LYS A 286 6.81 21.61 23.26
C LYS A 286 7.38 21.90 24.63
N THR A 287 8.05 20.91 25.21
CA THR A 287 8.76 21.01 26.50
C THR A 287 10.07 20.23 26.41
N ASP A 288 11.06 20.64 27.21
CA ASP A 288 12.35 19.95 27.30
C ASP A 288 12.33 18.77 28.30
N LYS A 289 11.22 18.59 29.03
CA LYS A 289 11.06 17.46 29.95
C LYS A 289 11.06 16.14 29.19
N PRO A 290 11.73 15.09 29.71
CA PRO A 290 11.74 13.76 29.10
C PRO A 290 10.36 13.10 29.22
N TRP A 291 9.98 12.30 28.20
CA TRP A 291 8.75 11.53 28.24
C TRP A 291 8.85 10.34 29.20
N VAL A 292 7.96 10.25 30.16
CA VAL A 292 7.79 9.09 31.05
C VAL A 292 7.00 8.01 30.33
N ILE A 293 7.60 6.83 30.18
CA ILE A 293 7.01 5.68 29.50
C ILE A 293 6.75 4.57 30.54
N THR A 294 5.52 4.50 31.03
CA THR A 294 5.11 3.48 32.01
C THR A 294 4.86 2.12 31.36
N LYS A 295 4.85 1.04 32.18
CA LYS A 295 4.42 -0.31 31.74
C LYS A 295 3.03 -0.28 31.10
N GLY A 296 2.09 0.51 31.66
CA GLY A 296 0.75 0.69 31.13
C GLY A 296 0.69 1.32 29.74
N ILE A 297 1.56 2.32 29.47
CA ILE A 297 1.70 2.93 28.14
C ILE A 297 2.24 1.89 27.13
N ASN A 298 3.28 1.16 27.51
CA ASN A 298 3.85 0.12 26.66
C ASN A 298 2.83 -0.97 26.32
N TYR A 299 2.08 -1.44 27.29
CA TYR A 299 0.99 -2.40 27.06
C TYR A 299 -0.06 -1.85 26.08
N ALA A 300 -0.54 -0.61 26.28
CA ALA A 300 -1.52 0.00 25.37
C ALA A 300 -0.97 0.16 23.95
N LYS A 301 0.30 0.55 23.79
CA LYS A 301 0.99 0.61 22.49
C LYS A 301 1.05 -0.75 21.81
N GLN A 302 1.35 -1.82 22.54
CA GLN A 302 1.39 -3.18 22.02
C GLN A 302 0.01 -3.64 21.54
N ARG A 303 -1.04 -3.40 22.34
CA ARG A 303 -2.43 -3.72 21.95
C ARG A 303 -2.87 -2.92 20.74
N LEU A 304 -2.54 -1.64 20.65
CA LEU A 304 -2.84 -0.80 19.50
C LEU A 304 -2.12 -1.30 18.22
N ARG A 305 -0.83 -1.65 18.32
CA ARG A 305 -0.09 -2.24 17.20
C ARG A 305 -0.74 -3.53 16.71
N ASN A 306 -1.17 -4.39 17.65
CA ASN A 306 -1.86 -5.63 17.29
C ASN A 306 -3.23 -5.36 16.63
N ALA A 307 -3.99 -4.38 17.10
CA ALA A 307 -5.27 -3.99 16.48
C ALA A 307 -5.06 -3.51 15.03
N TYR A 308 -4.06 -2.67 14.78
CA TYR A 308 -3.70 -2.27 13.41
C TYR A 308 -3.27 -3.45 12.53
N ARG A 309 -2.47 -4.38 13.09
CA ARG A 309 -2.06 -5.58 12.36
C ARG A 309 -3.25 -6.44 11.95
N LEU A 310 -4.18 -6.69 12.88
CA LEU A 310 -5.39 -7.47 12.62
C LEU A 310 -6.25 -6.79 11.56
N LYS A 311 -6.44 -5.47 11.66
CA LYS A 311 -7.14 -4.67 10.65
C LYS A 311 -6.50 -4.82 9.27
N SER A 312 -5.18 -4.69 9.17
CA SER A 312 -4.46 -4.84 7.89
C SER A 312 -4.62 -6.23 7.29
N VAL A 313 -4.49 -7.28 8.11
CA VAL A 313 -4.67 -8.67 7.67
C VAL A 313 -6.10 -8.91 7.18
N PHE A 314 -7.10 -8.39 7.90
CA PHE A 314 -8.50 -8.52 7.50
C PHE A 314 -8.77 -7.87 6.13
N VAL A 315 -8.34 -6.61 5.94
CA VAL A 315 -8.47 -5.91 4.66
C VAL A 315 -7.81 -6.70 3.54
N GLU A 316 -6.60 -7.17 3.79
CA GLU A 316 -5.85 -7.97 2.81
C GLU A 316 -6.56 -9.26 2.41
N GLN A 317 -7.12 -10.00 3.39
CA GLN A 317 -7.86 -11.23 3.14
C GLN A 317 -9.15 -10.97 2.35
N LYS A 318 -9.92 -9.92 2.70
CA LYS A 318 -11.13 -9.54 1.98
C LYS A 318 -10.83 -9.17 0.52
N HIS A 319 -9.77 -8.38 0.29
CA HIS A 319 -9.36 -8.02 -1.06
C HIS A 319 -8.90 -9.25 -1.86
N ASN A 320 -8.10 -10.14 -1.27
CA ASN A 320 -7.69 -11.37 -1.94
C ASN A 320 -8.89 -12.27 -2.30
N LYS A 321 -9.92 -12.33 -1.41
CA LYS A 321 -11.15 -13.08 -1.70
C LYS A 321 -11.92 -12.50 -2.89
N LEU A 322 -12.06 -11.17 -2.93
CA LEU A 322 -12.74 -10.47 -4.04
C LEU A 322 -11.96 -10.60 -5.36
N VAL A 323 -10.64 -10.40 -5.35
CA VAL A 323 -9.78 -10.61 -6.52
C VAL A 323 -9.92 -12.04 -7.05
N ARG A 324 -9.92 -13.04 -6.16
CA ARG A 324 -10.15 -14.43 -6.57
C ARG A 324 -11.54 -14.62 -7.18
N LYS A 325 -12.60 -14.04 -6.59
CA LYS A 325 -13.97 -14.11 -7.08
C LYS A 325 -14.07 -13.57 -8.51
N ILE A 326 -13.43 -12.42 -8.80
CA ILE A 326 -13.42 -11.81 -10.12
C ILE A 326 -12.61 -12.66 -11.11
N LEU A 327 -11.35 -12.97 -10.81
CA LEU A 327 -10.46 -13.69 -11.74
C LEU A 327 -10.86 -15.16 -11.97
N SER A 328 -11.69 -15.76 -11.10
CA SER A 328 -12.25 -17.07 -11.36
C SER A 328 -13.39 -17.07 -12.42
N GLN A 329 -13.86 -15.89 -12.81
CA GLN A 329 -14.95 -15.72 -13.79
C GLN A 329 -14.45 -15.22 -15.16
N CYS A 330 -13.25 -14.63 -15.22
CA CYS A 330 -12.72 -14.00 -16.43
C CYS A 330 -11.22 -14.20 -16.58
N ASN A 331 -10.71 -13.98 -17.79
CA ASN A 331 -9.28 -13.87 -18.09
C ASN A 331 -8.89 -12.47 -18.64
N CYS A 332 -9.86 -11.59 -18.78
CA CYS A 332 -9.65 -10.18 -19.15
C CYS A 332 -10.50 -9.29 -18.23
N VAL A 333 -9.89 -8.25 -17.66
CA VAL A 333 -10.58 -7.24 -16.84
C VAL A 333 -10.43 -5.89 -17.51
N VAL A 334 -11.58 -5.25 -17.82
CA VAL A 334 -11.63 -3.90 -18.39
C VAL A 334 -12.11 -2.93 -17.31
N LYS A 335 -11.41 -1.82 -17.11
CA LYS A 335 -11.72 -0.86 -16.05
C LYS A 335 -11.30 0.58 -16.39
N GLU A 336 -11.91 1.53 -15.71
CA GLU A 336 -11.43 2.91 -15.69
C GLU A 336 -10.27 3.05 -14.67
N PRO A 337 -9.12 3.66 -15.05
CA PRO A 337 -8.01 3.90 -14.14
C PRO A 337 -8.36 4.93 -13.07
N MET A 338 -8.14 4.61 -11.77
CA MET A 338 -8.47 5.46 -10.64
C MET A 338 -7.24 5.96 -9.89
N ASP A 339 -7.11 7.30 -9.73
CA ASP A 339 -6.08 7.91 -8.88
C ASP A 339 -6.58 8.15 -7.45
N TYR A 340 -6.51 7.13 -6.62
CA TYR A 340 -6.89 7.22 -5.20
C TYR A 340 -6.04 8.20 -4.39
N LYS A 341 -4.81 8.54 -4.83
CA LYS A 341 -3.98 9.54 -4.17
C LYS A 341 -4.52 10.95 -4.40
N ALA A 342 -4.94 11.25 -5.63
CA ALA A 342 -5.60 12.51 -5.95
C ALA A 342 -6.95 12.64 -5.23
N LEU A 343 -7.76 11.56 -5.19
CA LEU A 343 -9.04 11.52 -4.48
C LEU A 343 -8.89 11.70 -2.96
N ALA A 344 -7.80 11.23 -2.37
CA ALA A 344 -7.52 11.39 -0.94
C ALA A 344 -7.02 12.79 -0.57
N LYS A 345 -6.49 13.55 -1.52
CA LYS A 345 -5.98 14.91 -1.27
C LYS A 345 -7.12 15.85 -0.88
N ARG A 346 -6.83 16.73 0.07
CA ARG A 346 -7.74 17.83 0.42
C ARG A 346 -7.80 18.82 -0.73
N SER A 347 -8.98 19.34 -1.02
CA SER A 347 -9.10 20.45 -1.97
C SER A 347 -8.28 21.64 -1.48
N LYS A 348 -7.45 22.21 -2.35
CA LYS A 348 -6.72 23.45 -2.06
C LYS A 348 -7.65 24.66 -2.12
N GLN A 349 -8.70 24.59 -2.92
CA GLN A 349 -9.67 25.68 -3.05
C GLN A 349 -10.71 25.63 -1.92
N PRO A 350 -10.97 26.75 -1.24
CA PRO A 350 -12.02 26.84 -0.25
C PRO A 350 -13.40 26.75 -0.95
N VAL A 351 -14.25 25.84 -0.49
CA VAL A 351 -15.59 25.61 -1.11
C VAL A 351 -16.60 26.65 -0.64
N ALA A 352 -16.42 27.22 0.55
CA ALA A 352 -17.20 28.34 1.08
C ALA A 352 -16.42 29.03 2.20
N LYS A 353 -16.48 30.35 2.26
CA LYS A 353 -16.06 31.12 3.42
C LYS A 353 -17.10 30.86 4.52
N SER A 354 -16.65 30.58 5.72
CA SER A 354 -17.53 30.69 6.91
C SER A 354 -17.24 32.04 7.56
N ASP A 355 -18.23 32.66 8.12
CA ASP A 355 -18.09 33.94 8.84
C ASP A 355 -17.24 33.84 10.12
N LYS A 356 -16.71 32.64 10.38
CA LYS A 356 -15.84 32.35 11.53
C LYS A 356 -14.38 32.53 11.15
N THR A 357 -13.67 33.33 11.94
CA THR A 357 -12.22 33.47 11.89
C THR A 357 -11.55 32.49 12.84
N ILE A 358 -10.31 32.10 12.55
CA ILE A 358 -9.42 31.36 13.45
C ILE A 358 -8.07 32.04 13.53
N THR A 359 -7.55 32.14 14.73
CA THR A 359 -6.18 32.61 14.97
C THR A 359 -5.20 31.45 14.76
N LYS A 360 -4.25 31.60 13.87
CA LYS A 360 -3.15 30.65 13.68
C LYS A 360 -1.85 31.29 14.11
N THR A 361 -1.16 30.64 15.02
CA THR A 361 0.21 31.00 15.41
C THR A 361 1.18 30.19 14.55
N ASN A 362 2.13 30.85 13.89
CA ASN A 362 3.16 30.18 13.13
C ASN A 362 4.27 29.64 14.07
N ARG A 363 5.27 28.93 13.51
CA ARG A 363 6.39 28.37 14.29
C ARG A 363 7.29 29.45 14.93
N LYS A 364 7.17 30.71 14.51
CA LYS A 364 7.93 31.87 15.03
C LYS A 364 7.17 32.64 16.13
N GLY A 365 5.97 32.18 16.52
CA GLY A 365 5.16 32.83 17.53
C GLY A 365 4.24 33.95 16.99
N GLU A 366 4.30 34.28 15.69
CA GLU A 366 3.44 35.30 15.10
C GLU A 366 2.02 34.77 14.93
N THR A 367 1.04 35.53 15.39
CA THR A 367 -0.38 35.22 15.30
C THR A 367 -1.02 35.92 14.11
N LYS A 368 -1.69 35.13 13.25
CA LYS A 368 -2.43 35.64 12.11
C LYS A 368 -3.89 35.18 12.19
N VAL A 369 -4.81 36.12 12.14
CA VAL A 369 -6.24 35.81 12.04
C VAL A 369 -6.56 35.50 10.58
N ILE A 370 -7.11 34.32 10.32
CA ILE A 370 -7.52 33.87 8.99
C ILE A 370 -8.96 33.38 8.99
N ASN A 371 -9.66 33.60 7.87
CA ASN A 371 -11.02 33.09 7.72
C ASN A 371 -11.02 31.54 7.76
N LYS A 372 -11.98 30.98 8.50
CA LYS A 372 -12.21 29.56 8.54
C LYS A 372 -12.99 29.14 7.31
N TYR A 373 -12.31 28.47 6.38
CA TYR A 373 -12.95 27.91 5.20
C TYR A 373 -13.57 26.54 5.49
N LYS A 374 -14.79 26.29 4.97
CA LYS A 374 -15.35 24.94 4.95
C LYS A 374 -14.41 24.04 4.10
N ARG A 375 -13.82 23.05 4.74
CA ARG A 375 -13.01 22.05 4.01
C ARG A 375 -13.96 21.08 3.34
N LYS A 376 -13.88 20.95 2.02
CA LYS A 376 -14.55 19.88 1.29
C LYS A 376 -14.09 18.55 1.88
N LYS A 377 -14.99 17.77 2.48
CA LYS A 377 -14.71 16.40 2.88
C LYS A 377 -14.56 15.59 1.61
N ARG A 378 -13.35 15.22 1.26
CA ARG A 378 -13.08 14.26 0.20
C ARG A 378 -13.08 12.84 0.77
N PHE A 379 -13.01 11.85 -0.09
CA PHE A 379 -13.11 10.42 0.20
C PHE A 379 -11.97 9.84 1.08
N GLY A 380 -11.10 10.70 1.67
CA GLY A 380 -9.93 10.27 2.43
C GLY A 380 -10.21 9.26 3.54
N THR A 381 -11.33 9.41 4.25
CA THR A 381 -11.72 8.45 5.31
C THR A 381 -12.09 7.09 4.73
N SER A 382 -12.87 7.04 3.65
CA SER A 382 -13.27 5.82 2.98
C SER A 382 -12.04 5.10 2.38
N ILE A 383 -11.20 5.84 1.67
CA ILE A 383 -9.96 5.33 1.08
C ILE A 383 -9.02 4.77 2.16
N GLN A 384 -8.83 5.48 3.27
CA GLN A 384 -7.98 5.02 4.36
C GLN A 384 -8.55 3.77 5.05
N LYS A 385 -9.86 3.68 5.19
CA LYS A 385 -10.55 2.59 5.87
C LYS A 385 -10.54 1.32 5.03
N ARG A 386 -10.92 1.43 3.75
CA ARG A 386 -11.19 0.31 2.84
C ARG A 386 -10.06 -0.02 1.87
N SER A 387 -9.05 0.88 1.76
CA SER A 387 -7.83 0.70 0.97
C SER A 387 -8.06 0.25 -0.49
N PRO A 388 -8.87 0.97 -1.30
CA PRO A 388 -9.16 0.56 -2.68
C PRO A 388 -7.90 0.46 -3.54
N GLY A 389 -6.89 1.32 -3.33
CA GLY A 389 -5.61 1.20 -4.04
C GLY A 389 -4.84 -0.08 -3.72
N LEU A 390 -5.04 -0.69 -2.53
CA LEU A 390 -4.49 -2.02 -2.23
C LEU A 390 -5.25 -3.11 -3.01
N PHE A 391 -6.57 -3.01 -3.13
CA PHE A 391 -7.38 -3.91 -3.96
C PHE A 391 -6.88 -3.90 -5.40
N GLN A 392 -6.77 -2.71 -6.01
CA GLN A 392 -6.25 -2.52 -7.37
C GLN A 392 -4.85 -3.13 -7.56
N SER A 393 -3.92 -2.85 -6.63
CA SER A 393 -2.57 -3.42 -6.69
C SER A 393 -2.56 -4.94 -6.61
N LYS A 394 -3.46 -5.54 -5.81
CA LYS A 394 -3.59 -6.99 -5.70
C LYS A 394 -4.23 -7.61 -6.94
N LEU A 395 -5.22 -6.94 -7.53
CA LEU A 395 -5.86 -7.37 -8.77
C LEU A 395 -4.82 -7.42 -9.90
N VAL A 396 -4.08 -6.33 -10.11
CA VAL A 396 -3.02 -6.26 -11.13
C VAL A 396 -1.96 -7.35 -10.91
N ALA A 397 -1.38 -7.40 -9.72
CA ALA A 397 -0.32 -8.37 -9.41
C ALA A 397 -0.80 -9.83 -9.54
N LYS A 398 -2.07 -10.11 -9.23
CA LYS A 398 -2.62 -11.46 -9.35
C LYS A 398 -3.00 -11.79 -10.79
N ALA A 399 -3.53 -10.84 -11.55
CA ALA A 399 -3.80 -10.97 -12.97
C ALA A 399 -2.51 -11.28 -13.75
N GLU A 400 -1.46 -10.49 -13.54
CA GLU A 400 -0.13 -10.74 -14.12
C GLU A 400 0.42 -12.14 -13.78
N ALA A 401 0.32 -12.54 -12.50
CA ALA A 401 0.80 -13.85 -12.06
C ALA A 401 0.02 -15.03 -12.67
N LEU A 402 -1.22 -14.83 -13.09
CA LEU A 402 -2.09 -15.84 -13.69
C LEU A 402 -2.13 -15.76 -15.22
N GLY A 403 -1.54 -14.71 -15.82
CA GLY A 403 -1.60 -14.46 -17.26
C GLY A 403 -2.93 -13.86 -17.73
N ALA A 404 -3.70 -13.22 -16.83
CA ALA A 404 -4.89 -12.45 -17.19
C ALA A 404 -4.51 -11.07 -17.73
N ILE A 405 -5.33 -10.55 -18.63
CA ILE A 405 -5.16 -9.24 -19.25
C ILE A 405 -5.92 -8.19 -18.42
N ILE A 406 -5.33 -7.02 -18.22
CA ILE A 406 -6.03 -5.85 -17.67
C ILE A 406 -5.97 -4.74 -18.71
N ILE A 407 -7.11 -4.20 -19.05
CA ILE A 407 -7.29 -3.09 -20.01
C ILE A 407 -7.79 -1.87 -19.22
N ASP A 408 -7.04 -0.78 -19.28
CA ASP A 408 -7.45 0.52 -18.78
C ASP A 408 -8.01 1.35 -19.95
N VAL A 409 -9.27 1.81 -19.84
CA VAL A 409 -9.90 2.65 -20.86
C VAL A 409 -9.58 4.13 -20.63
N ASP A 410 -9.76 4.96 -21.65
CA ASP A 410 -9.64 6.42 -21.53
C ASP A 410 -10.83 7.01 -20.77
N ILE A 411 -10.65 7.39 -19.52
CA ILE A 411 -11.70 7.97 -18.66
C ILE A 411 -12.38 9.19 -19.29
N LYS A 412 -11.64 10.01 -20.05
CA LYS A 412 -12.17 11.25 -20.61
C LYS A 412 -13.12 11.02 -21.77
N GLN A 413 -12.93 9.93 -22.48
CA GLN A 413 -13.72 9.56 -23.67
C GLN A 413 -14.74 8.48 -23.31
N TYR A 414 -14.34 7.41 -22.63
CA TYR A 414 -15.20 6.28 -22.31
C TYR A 414 -16.37 6.68 -21.42
N ARG A 415 -16.13 7.31 -20.29
CA ARG A 415 -17.13 7.85 -19.34
C ARG A 415 -18.27 6.88 -19.05
N ALA A 416 -17.97 5.65 -18.69
CA ALA A 416 -18.94 4.57 -18.52
C ALA A 416 -20.15 4.96 -17.65
N SER A 417 -19.94 5.67 -16.53
CA SER A 417 -21.02 6.11 -15.63
C SER A 417 -21.97 7.17 -16.23
N GLN A 418 -21.59 7.81 -17.34
CA GLN A 418 -22.37 8.89 -17.99
C GLN A 418 -22.96 8.45 -19.33
N ARG A 419 -22.52 7.33 -19.88
CA ARG A 419 -22.88 6.86 -21.22
C ARG A 419 -24.21 6.08 -21.21
N ASN A 420 -24.99 6.22 -22.28
CA ASN A 420 -26.15 5.39 -22.57
C ASN A 420 -25.84 4.60 -23.86
N HIS A 421 -26.08 3.27 -23.85
CA HIS A 421 -25.76 2.42 -25.00
C HIS A 421 -26.85 2.42 -26.08
N THR A 422 -28.10 2.75 -25.73
CA THR A 422 -29.21 2.77 -26.70
C THR A 422 -29.22 4.06 -27.52
N SER A 423 -28.98 5.21 -26.85
CA SER A 423 -28.93 6.52 -27.53
C SER A 423 -27.51 6.97 -27.90
N GLU A 424 -26.49 6.19 -27.51
CA GLU A 424 -25.05 6.49 -27.67
C GLU A 424 -24.59 7.84 -27.10
N THR A 425 -25.42 8.44 -26.24
CA THR A 425 -25.19 9.76 -25.67
C THR A 425 -24.41 9.71 -24.36
N ILE A 426 -23.78 10.83 -24.01
CA ILE A 426 -23.07 11.03 -22.75
C ILE A 426 -23.77 12.13 -21.95
N THR A 427 -24.43 11.74 -20.86
CA THR A 427 -25.18 12.67 -20.01
C THR A 427 -24.58 12.71 -18.61
N LYS A 428 -24.20 13.92 -18.16
CA LYS A 428 -23.62 14.12 -16.85
C LYS A 428 -24.71 14.07 -15.79
N SER A 429 -24.68 13.09 -14.90
CA SER A 429 -25.54 12.98 -13.72
C SER A 429 -24.82 13.40 -12.43
N SER A 430 -25.58 13.67 -11.37
CA SER A 430 -24.99 13.95 -10.06
C SER A 430 -24.29 12.72 -9.48
N LEU A 431 -23.24 12.95 -8.70
CA LEU A 431 -22.56 11.87 -7.97
C LEU A 431 -23.43 11.22 -6.88
N SER A 432 -24.51 11.89 -6.49
CA SER A 432 -25.51 11.34 -5.54
C SER A 432 -26.46 10.36 -6.18
N ASP A 433 -26.70 10.48 -7.49
CA ASP A 433 -27.62 9.64 -8.22
C ASP A 433 -27.00 8.23 -8.36
N ARG A 434 -27.72 7.24 -7.86
CA ARG A 434 -27.25 5.85 -7.84
C ARG A 434 -27.88 5.02 -8.93
N THR A 435 -28.92 5.53 -9.55
CA THR A 435 -29.69 4.89 -10.60
C THR A 435 -29.73 5.77 -11.84
N LYS A 436 -30.03 5.16 -12.97
CA LYS A 436 -30.25 5.78 -14.28
C LYS A 436 -31.45 5.12 -14.96
N TYR A 437 -32.07 5.85 -15.87
CA TYR A 437 -33.03 5.28 -16.80
C TYR A 437 -32.31 4.97 -18.12
N ILE A 438 -32.45 3.75 -18.59
CA ILE A 438 -32.06 3.31 -19.93
C ILE A 438 -33.32 2.79 -20.57
N ASP A 439 -33.86 3.56 -21.50
CA ASP A 439 -35.20 3.40 -22.04
C ASP A 439 -36.23 3.33 -20.88
N GLU A 440 -37.02 2.29 -20.76
CA GLU A 440 -38.02 2.11 -19.69
C GLU A 440 -37.45 1.46 -18.42
N HIS A 441 -36.16 1.05 -18.41
CA HIS A 441 -35.57 0.29 -17.33
C HIS A 441 -34.76 1.15 -16.36
N ILE A 442 -34.97 0.93 -15.07
CA ILE A 442 -34.11 1.49 -14.01
C ILE A 442 -32.90 0.60 -13.85
N VAL A 443 -31.70 1.20 -14.02
CA VAL A 443 -30.43 0.51 -13.84
C VAL A 443 -29.62 1.10 -12.70
N GLN A 444 -28.93 0.26 -11.93
CA GLN A 444 -27.94 0.72 -10.95
C GLN A 444 -26.71 1.21 -11.68
N ARG A 445 -26.34 2.46 -11.45
CA ARG A 445 -25.33 3.21 -12.23
C ARG A 445 -23.95 2.51 -12.28
N ASP A 446 -23.45 2.04 -11.14
CA ASP A 446 -22.10 1.47 -11.07
C ASP A 446 -22.08 0.04 -11.67
N LEU A 447 -23.17 -0.74 -11.53
CA LEU A 447 -23.35 -2.03 -12.24
C LEU A 447 -23.46 -1.83 -13.74
N TYR A 448 -24.20 -0.80 -14.17
CA TYR A 448 -24.33 -0.47 -15.59
C TYR A 448 -22.98 0.02 -16.17
N SER A 449 -22.20 0.77 -15.40
CA SER A 449 -20.84 1.12 -15.81
C SER A 449 -19.97 -0.12 -16.03
N ALA A 450 -20.07 -1.09 -15.13
CA ALA A 450 -19.36 -2.37 -15.26
C ALA A 450 -19.87 -3.19 -16.46
N PHE A 451 -21.17 -3.15 -16.76
CA PHE A 451 -21.75 -3.76 -17.95
C PHE A 451 -21.16 -3.17 -19.23
N LEU A 452 -21.11 -1.84 -19.37
CA LEU A 452 -20.52 -1.19 -20.54
C LEU A 452 -19.02 -1.53 -20.69
N LEU A 453 -18.27 -1.59 -19.60
CA LEU A 453 -16.86 -2.00 -19.59
C LEU A 453 -16.67 -3.46 -19.99
N CYS A 454 -17.62 -4.35 -19.66
CA CYS A 454 -17.59 -5.77 -20.10
C CYS A 454 -17.74 -5.90 -21.63
N HIS A 455 -18.53 -5.02 -22.23
CA HIS A 455 -18.74 -4.95 -23.67
C HIS A 455 -17.74 -3.98 -24.33
N PHE A 456 -16.46 -4.19 -24.06
CA PHE A 456 -15.37 -3.37 -24.54
C PHE A 456 -15.29 -3.40 -26.07
N GLY A 457 -15.42 -2.24 -26.70
CA GLY A 457 -15.19 -2.05 -28.13
C GLY A 457 -13.73 -1.64 -28.36
N ASP A 458 -13.39 -0.43 -27.89
CA ASP A 458 -12.03 0.10 -27.89
C ASP A 458 -11.74 0.91 -26.61
N SER A 459 -10.62 1.62 -26.54
CA SER A 459 -10.27 2.41 -25.35
C SER A 459 -11.19 3.61 -25.10
N THR A 460 -12.05 3.96 -26.03
CA THR A 460 -12.89 5.18 -26.03
C THR A 460 -14.39 4.89 -25.98
N THR A 461 -14.81 3.73 -26.52
CA THR A 461 -16.22 3.36 -26.64
C THR A 461 -16.48 1.89 -26.34
N PRO A 462 -17.66 1.54 -25.76
CA PRO A 462 -18.14 0.17 -25.71
C PRO A 462 -18.60 -0.29 -27.10
N ASN A 463 -18.70 -1.59 -27.29
CA ASN A 463 -19.40 -2.17 -28.43
C ASN A 463 -20.91 -2.13 -28.18
N TYR A 464 -21.59 -1.14 -28.77
CA TYR A 464 -23.01 -0.87 -28.55
C TYR A 464 -23.91 -2.03 -28.98
N GLU A 465 -23.62 -2.66 -30.11
CA GLU A 465 -24.36 -3.82 -30.60
C GLU A 465 -24.29 -4.98 -29.58
N SER A 466 -23.08 -5.25 -29.06
CA SER A 466 -22.90 -6.26 -28.02
C SER A 466 -23.61 -5.89 -26.72
N CYS A 467 -23.69 -4.60 -26.36
CA CYS A 467 -24.47 -4.12 -25.22
C CYS A 467 -25.97 -4.39 -25.45
N GLN A 468 -26.49 -4.03 -26.62
CA GLN A 468 -27.91 -4.22 -26.95
C GLN A 468 -28.30 -5.70 -26.86
N ASN A 469 -27.49 -6.58 -27.42
CA ASN A 469 -27.75 -8.02 -27.44
C ASN A 469 -27.70 -8.68 -26.04
N ASP A 470 -26.96 -8.12 -25.09
CA ASP A 470 -26.77 -8.68 -23.73
C ASP A 470 -27.56 -7.92 -22.65
N PHE A 471 -28.32 -6.88 -23.01
CA PHE A 471 -28.96 -6.00 -22.03
C PHE A 471 -30.02 -6.72 -21.18
N ASN A 472 -30.79 -7.61 -21.75
CA ASN A 472 -31.77 -8.41 -21.00
C ASN A 472 -31.07 -9.30 -19.95
N ASN A 473 -29.97 -9.95 -20.31
CA ASN A 473 -29.18 -10.72 -19.36
C ASN A 473 -28.61 -9.82 -18.24
N PHE A 474 -28.20 -8.57 -18.57
CA PHE A 474 -27.79 -7.60 -17.54
C PHE A 474 -28.94 -7.31 -16.56
N LEU A 475 -30.16 -7.08 -17.04
CA LEU A 475 -31.30 -6.80 -16.17
C LEU A 475 -31.60 -7.98 -15.24
N GLU A 476 -31.62 -9.21 -15.75
CA GLU A 476 -31.79 -10.43 -14.91
C GLU A 476 -30.71 -10.56 -13.83
N GLN A 477 -29.46 -10.26 -14.19
CA GLN A 477 -28.37 -10.31 -13.22
C GLN A 477 -28.44 -9.18 -12.20
N GLN A 478 -28.87 -7.98 -12.61
CA GLN A 478 -29.13 -6.86 -11.71
C GLN A 478 -30.22 -7.23 -10.68
N GLU A 479 -31.29 -7.88 -11.08
CA GLU A 479 -32.35 -8.35 -10.15
C GLU A 479 -31.79 -9.29 -9.09
N LYS A 480 -30.92 -10.22 -9.46
CA LYS A 480 -30.22 -11.10 -8.50
C LYS A 480 -29.36 -10.32 -7.52
N VAL A 481 -28.68 -9.26 -7.99
CA VAL A 481 -27.90 -8.37 -7.12
C VAL A 481 -28.81 -7.56 -6.20
N ILE A 482 -29.95 -7.06 -6.70
CA ILE A 482 -30.96 -6.33 -5.90
C ILE A 482 -31.49 -7.23 -4.79
N ALA A 483 -31.88 -8.45 -5.10
CA ALA A 483 -32.34 -9.44 -4.12
C ALA A 483 -31.30 -9.68 -3.04
N HIS A 484 -30.05 -9.90 -3.43
CA HIS A 484 -28.94 -10.08 -2.48
C HIS A 484 -28.71 -8.87 -1.58
N VAL A 485 -28.80 -7.63 -2.12
CA VAL A 485 -28.67 -6.38 -1.35
C VAL A 485 -29.86 -6.18 -0.40
N LYS A 486 -31.07 -6.59 -0.79
CA LYS A 486 -32.24 -6.59 0.09
C LYS A 486 -32.06 -7.52 1.28
N ASP A 487 -31.57 -8.74 1.04
CA ASP A 487 -31.36 -9.76 2.08
C ASP A 487 -30.27 -9.38 3.07
N THR A 488 -29.15 -8.85 2.59
CA THR A 488 -27.99 -8.52 3.44
C THR A 488 -28.11 -7.16 4.13
N GLY A 489 -28.86 -6.24 3.57
CA GLY A 489 -29.02 -4.87 4.09
C GLY A 489 -27.78 -3.98 4.07
N ASP A 490 -26.62 -4.53 3.74
CA ASP A 490 -25.30 -3.90 3.98
C ASP A 490 -24.96 -2.75 3.03
N THR A 491 -25.53 -2.73 1.82
CA THR A 491 -25.18 -1.79 0.74
C THR A 491 -26.29 -0.84 0.34
N THR A 492 -27.44 -0.89 1.00
CA THR A 492 -28.67 -0.21 0.59
C THR A 492 -28.52 1.25 0.20
N LYS A 493 -27.78 2.04 1.00
CA LYS A 493 -27.56 3.48 0.74
C LYS A 493 -26.63 3.74 -0.45
N ASN A 494 -25.60 2.90 -0.62
CA ASN A 494 -24.61 3.06 -1.70
C ASN A 494 -25.14 2.52 -3.01
N PHE A 495 -26.00 1.52 -2.94
CA PHE A 495 -26.64 0.89 -4.10
C PHE A 495 -27.77 1.72 -4.69
N GLY A 496 -28.46 2.50 -3.86
CA GLY A 496 -29.67 3.24 -4.26
C GLY A 496 -30.91 2.35 -4.27
N LEU A 497 -31.01 1.40 -3.33
CA LEU A 497 -32.09 0.41 -3.27
C LEU A 497 -33.50 1.03 -3.20
N ARG A 498 -33.61 2.27 -2.69
CA ARG A 498 -34.89 2.98 -2.60
C ARG A 498 -35.52 3.25 -3.97
N ASP A 499 -34.69 3.41 -5.00
CA ASP A 499 -35.15 3.72 -6.35
C ASP A 499 -35.69 2.48 -7.10
N PHE A 500 -35.47 1.27 -6.53
CA PHE A 500 -35.98 0.00 -7.03
C PHE A 500 -37.21 -0.50 -6.23
N LYS A 501 -37.94 0.41 -5.62
CA LYS A 501 -39.26 0.10 -5.05
C LYS A 501 -40.29 0.21 -6.14
N ASN A 502 -40.94 -0.90 -6.43
CA ASN A 502 -42.20 -0.94 -7.13
C ASN A 502 -43.28 -0.39 -6.23
#